data_abe7e56084214d66641be2edfc29fcb8
#
_entry.id   abe7e56084214d66641be2edfc29fcb8
#
_cell.length_a   1.000
_cell.length_b   1.000
_cell.length_c   1.000
_cell.angle_alpha   90.00
_cell.angle_beta   90.00
_cell.angle_gamma   90.00
#
_symmetry.space_group_name_H-M   'P 1'
#
loop_
_entity.id
_entity.type
_entity.pdbx_description
1 polymer ?
#
loop_
_entity_poly.entity_id
_entity_poly.type
_entity_poly.pdbx_seq_one_letter_code
_entity_poly.pdbx_strand_id
1 'polypeptide(L)'
;MERPARKQLNDQLVRWLQERAAGAFAGELSLVVSYGSHWNGTAGPLSDVDCYFVPKTERGQGFGGQFILQGMGYDIFPMSWERLRGIARLEESLAPLVGDAQVLYYGDEGDLTRFRALERELRQCLQDSAYCREMAEKRFFRAGEEWGRLKTGDLCSRRLAAGLLLMDAAEAVAFVNGTYFHRGLKGQYGDLQAMAQTPEGFLTFYRQAIQAGDAQALEEACEALLAALGNWLGRERPAPAPVQQA
;
A
#
# COMPACT_ATOMS: atom_id res chain seq x y z
N MET A 1 -6.92 19.31 18.30
CA MET A 1 -8.35 18.97 18.29
C MET A 1 -8.52 17.63 19.01
N GLU A 2 -9.51 17.52 19.87
CA GLU A 2 -9.79 16.29 20.59
C GLU A 2 -10.28 15.16 19.67
N ARG A 3 -10.01 13.91 20.01
CA ARG A 3 -10.38 12.70 19.21
C ARG A 3 -11.88 12.66 18.82
N PRO A 4 -12.85 12.99 19.72
CA PRO A 4 -14.27 13.02 19.35
C PRO A 4 -14.60 14.05 18.26
N ALA A 5 -14.00 15.26 18.34
CA ALA A 5 -14.23 16.32 17.35
C ALA A 5 -13.68 15.95 15.97
N ARG A 6 -12.54 15.25 15.91
CA ARG A 6 -11.97 14.77 14.63
C ARG A 6 -12.87 13.71 13.99
N LYS A 7 -13.32 12.71 14.75
CA LYS A 7 -14.23 11.69 14.24
C LYS A 7 -15.49 12.32 13.67
N GLN A 8 -16.09 13.27 14.37
CA GLN A 8 -17.28 13.97 13.90
C GLN A 8 -17.05 14.71 12.58
N LEU A 9 -15.89 15.37 12.43
CA LEU A 9 -15.49 16.04 11.18
C LEU A 9 -15.36 15.05 10.03
N ASN A 10 -14.71 13.92 10.25
CA ASN A 10 -14.54 12.86 9.25
C ASN A 10 -15.92 12.27 8.84
N ASP A 11 -16.81 12.03 9.81
CA ASP A 11 -18.17 11.56 9.54
C ASP A 11 -19.00 12.59 8.74
N GLN A 12 -18.77 13.91 8.97
CA GLN A 12 -19.40 14.98 8.19
C GLN A 12 -18.84 15.01 6.76
N LEU A 13 -17.54 14.84 6.57
CA LEU A 13 -16.92 14.78 5.25
C LEU A 13 -17.45 13.59 4.44
N VAL A 14 -17.56 12.41 5.06
CA VAL A 14 -18.13 11.22 4.42
C VAL A 14 -19.56 11.48 3.93
N ARG A 15 -20.42 12.06 4.77
CA ARG A 15 -21.79 12.41 4.36
C ARG A 15 -21.81 13.42 3.23
N TRP A 16 -20.98 14.45 3.31
CA TRP A 16 -20.88 15.44 2.25
C TRP A 16 -20.46 14.82 0.90
N LEU A 17 -19.50 13.87 0.93
CA LEU A 17 -19.09 13.15 -0.28
C LEU A 17 -20.21 12.33 -0.88
N GLN A 18 -21.01 11.64 -0.04
CA GLN A 18 -22.17 10.87 -0.49
C GLN A 18 -23.25 11.77 -1.12
N GLU A 19 -23.60 12.88 -0.44
CA GLU A 19 -24.59 13.85 -0.93
C GLU A 19 -24.12 14.51 -2.24
N ARG A 20 -22.86 14.89 -2.34
CA ARG A 20 -22.26 15.47 -3.54
C ARG A 20 -22.27 14.49 -4.72
N ALA A 21 -21.95 13.22 -4.49
CA ALA A 21 -21.97 12.18 -5.50
C ALA A 21 -23.41 11.90 -6.01
N ALA A 22 -24.38 11.79 -5.09
CA ALA A 22 -25.77 11.53 -5.43
C ALA A 22 -26.50 12.75 -6.02
N GLY A 23 -26.04 13.96 -5.76
CA GLY A 23 -26.61 15.22 -6.24
C GLY A 23 -25.87 15.80 -7.43
N ALA A 24 -24.89 16.67 -7.17
CA ALA A 24 -24.20 17.44 -8.19
C ALA A 24 -23.43 16.57 -9.22
N PHE A 25 -23.08 15.35 -8.87
CA PHE A 25 -22.33 14.39 -9.71
C PHE A 25 -23.12 13.12 -10.05
N ALA A 26 -24.45 13.16 -9.90
CA ALA A 26 -25.32 12.05 -10.28
C ALA A 26 -25.09 11.64 -11.75
N GLY A 27 -24.79 10.35 -11.97
CA GLY A 27 -24.49 9.81 -13.31
C GLY A 27 -23.05 10.05 -13.81
N GLU A 28 -22.26 10.85 -13.11
CA GLU A 28 -20.89 11.19 -13.50
C GLU A 28 -19.82 10.25 -12.89
N LEU A 29 -20.20 9.47 -11.87
CA LEU A 29 -19.32 8.60 -11.12
C LEU A 29 -19.79 7.14 -11.16
N SER A 30 -18.84 6.22 -11.26
CA SER A 30 -19.09 4.79 -11.00
C SER A 30 -19.07 4.49 -9.51
N LEU A 31 -18.07 4.99 -8.78
CA LEU A 31 -17.88 4.72 -7.36
C LEU A 31 -17.33 5.93 -6.62
N VAL A 32 -17.67 6.05 -5.34
CA VAL A 32 -16.88 6.74 -4.32
C VAL A 32 -16.61 5.75 -3.19
N VAL A 33 -15.35 5.61 -2.83
CA VAL A 33 -14.88 4.59 -1.89
C VAL A 33 -13.97 5.24 -0.86
N SER A 34 -14.15 4.86 0.40
CA SER A 34 -13.23 5.20 1.48
C SER A 34 -12.54 3.95 2.00
N TYR A 35 -11.32 4.10 2.51
CA TYR A 35 -10.50 3.03 3.05
C TYR A 35 -9.69 3.53 4.25
N GLY A 36 -8.81 2.69 4.81
CA GLY A 36 -7.86 3.09 5.83
C GLY A 36 -8.42 3.11 7.26
N SER A 37 -7.73 3.87 8.13
CA SER A 37 -7.88 3.79 9.58
C SER A 37 -9.27 4.19 10.11
N HIS A 38 -9.99 5.04 9.39
CA HIS A 38 -11.34 5.48 9.77
C HIS A 38 -12.32 4.30 9.85
N TRP A 39 -12.17 3.31 8.97
CA TRP A 39 -13.09 2.17 8.84
C TRP A 39 -12.62 0.92 9.58
N ASN A 40 -11.32 0.67 9.66
CA ASN A 40 -10.78 -0.52 10.31
C ASN A 40 -10.60 -0.38 11.84
N GLY A 41 -11.07 0.72 12.44
CA GLY A 41 -11.05 0.95 13.89
C GLY A 41 -9.68 1.35 14.45
N THR A 42 -8.68 1.61 13.60
CA THR A 42 -7.32 2.01 14.01
C THR A 42 -7.09 3.53 13.97
N ALA A 43 -8.16 4.32 13.74
CA ALA A 43 -8.09 5.77 13.67
C ALA A 43 -7.52 6.39 14.94
N GLY A 44 -6.49 7.20 14.79
CA GLY A 44 -5.88 8.02 15.83
C GLY A 44 -6.39 9.47 15.82
N PRO A 45 -5.88 10.31 16.73
CA PRO A 45 -6.25 11.74 16.80
C PRO A 45 -5.94 12.54 15.52
N LEU A 46 -5.00 12.06 14.73
CA LEU A 46 -4.53 12.69 13.49
C LEU A 46 -4.97 11.93 12.22
N SER A 47 -5.89 10.95 12.35
CA SER A 47 -6.40 10.23 11.18
C SER A 47 -7.37 11.12 10.39
N ASP A 48 -7.16 11.16 9.09
CA ASP A 48 -8.04 11.71 8.07
C ASP A 48 -9.01 10.64 7.54
N VAL A 49 -9.70 10.97 6.45
CA VAL A 49 -10.50 10.04 5.66
C VAL A 49 -9.81 9.89 4.31
N ASP A 50 -9.28 8.71 4.07
CA ASP A 50 -8.73 8.36 2.78
C ASP A 50 -9.86 7.98 1.82
N CYS A 51 -9.97 8.64 0.68
CA CYS A 51 -11.01 8.40 -0.30
C CYS A 51 -10.48 8.40 -1.73
N TYR A 52 -11.09 7.58 -2.56
CA TYR A 52 -10.94 7.67 -4.01
C TYR A 52 -12.31 7.56 -4.71
N PHE A 53 -12.35 7.93 -5.98
CA PHE A 53 -13.54 7.79 -6.80
C PHE A 53 -13.18 7.26 -8.19
N VAL A 54 -14.16 6.62 -8.86
CA VAL A 54 -14.02 6.16 -10.23
C VAL A 54 -14.95 6.99 -11.09
N PRO A 55 -14.43 7.91 -11.93
CA PRO A 55 -15.24 8.75 -12.80
C PRO A 55 -15.79 7.94 -13.99
N LYS A 56 -17.03 8.26 -14.43
CA LYS A 56 -17.64 7.78 -15.68
C LYS A 56 -17.37 8.74 -16.84
N THR A 57 -17.28 10.03 -16.54
CA THR A 57 -17.21 11.10 -17.53
C THR A 57 -16.07 12.07 -17.22
N GLU A 58 -15.77 12.96 -18.16
CA GLU A 58 -14.81 14.04 -17.95
C GLU A 58 -15.23 14.96 -16.78
N ARG A 59 -16.51 15.28 -16.67
CA ARG A 59 -17.03 16.06 -15.55
C ARG A 59 -16.82 15.34 -14.22
N GLY A 60 -16.95 14.02 -14.21
CA GLY A 60 -16.70 13.19 -13.04
C GLY A 60 -15.26 13.31 -12.49
N GLN A 61 -14.27 13.63 -13.34
CA GLN A 61 -12.89 13.88 -12.90
C GLN A 61 -12.78 15.05 -11.90
N GLY A 62 -13.68 16.02 -11.97
CA GLY A 62 -13.74 17.18 -11.07
C GLY A 62 -14.42 16.90 -9.73
N PHE A 63 -14.75 15.67 -9.39
CA PHE A 63 -15.42 15.32 -8.12
C PHE A 63 -14.53 15.55 -6.91
N GLY A 64 -13.28 15.13 -6.97
CA GLY A 64 -12.33 15.15 -5.85
C GLY A 64 -11.43 16.37 -5.83
N GLY A 65 -10.37 16.28 -5.03
CA GLY A 65 -9.34 17.29 -4.88
C GLY A 65 -8.55 17.13 -3.61
N GLN A 66 -7.50 17.95 -3.49
CA GLN A 66 -6.65 18.04 -2.30
C GLN A 66 -6.95 19.33 -1.56
N PHE A 67 -7.16 19.26 -0.26
CA PHE A 67 -7.45 20.42 0.57
C PHE A 67 -6.99 20.22 2.02
N ILE A 68 -6.83 21.33 2.72
CA ILE A 68 -6.53 21.31 4.15
C ILE A 68 -7.77 21.78 4.91
N LEU A 69 -8.25 20.95 5.83
CA LEU A 69 -9.37 21.28 6.69
C LEU A 69 -8.95 21.12 8.16
N GLN A 70 -9.02 22.21 8.91
CA GLN A 70 -8.61 22.28 10.33
C GLN A 70 -7.19 21.70 10.56
N GLY A 71 -6.24 22.06 9.69
CA GLY A 71 -4.84 21.66 9.78
C GLY A 71 -4.54 20.21 9.36
N MET A 72 -5.51 19.48 8.79
CA MET A 72 -5.33 18.14 8.22
C MET A 72 -5.48 18.20 6.71
N GLY A 73 -4.55 17.54 6.00
CA GLY A 73 -4.65 17.33 4.57
C GLY A 73 -5.63 16.20 4.27
N TYR A 74 -6.48 16.40 3.27
CA TYR A 74 -7.37 15.40 2.71
C TYR A 74 -7.07 15.26 1.22
N ASP A 75 -7.06 14.01 0.75
CA ASP A 75 -6.86 13.69 -0.65
C ASP A 75 -8.00 12.78 -1.14
N ILE A 76 -8.77 13.29 -2.11
CA ILE A 76 -9.87 12.58 -2.74
C ILE A 76 -9.51 12.47 -4.22
N PHE A 77 -8.93 11.34 -4.62
CA PHE A 77 -8.26 11.18 -5.90
C PHE A 77 -9.00 10.25 -6.86
N PRO A 78 -8.86 10.47 -8.18
CA PRO A 78 -9.47 9.60 -9.17
C PRO A 78 -8.70 8.26 -9.30
N MET A 79 -9.47 7.20 -9.53
CA MET A 79 -8.95 5.85 -9.84
C MET A 79 -9.60 5.31 -11.10
N SER A 80 -8.86 4.51 -11.86
CA SER A 80 -9.43 3.76 -12.98
C SER A 80 -9.78 2.32 -12.55
N TRP A 81 -10.74 1.72 -13.25
CA TRP A 81 -11.07 0.31 -13.07
C TRP A 81 -9.90 -0.62 -13.38
N GLU A 82 -9.05 -0.23 -14.34
CA GLU A 82 -7.85 -0.99 -14.69
C GLU A 82 -6.85 -1.02 -13.53
N ARG A 83 -6.58 0.16 -12.94
CA ARG A 83 -5.68 0.25 -11.80
C ARG A 83 -6.22 -0.50 -10.58
N LEU A 84 -7.52 -0.40 -10.29
CA LEU A 84 -8.14 -1.18 -9.21
C LEU A 84 -8.00 -2.69 -9.45
N ARG A 85 -8.05 -3.15 -10.70
CA ARG A 85 -7.81 -4.56 -11.04
C ARG A 85 -6.35 -4.94 -10.79
N GLY A 86 -5.38 -4.11 -11.19
CA GLY A 86 -3.96 -4.34 -10.89
C GLY A 86 -3.71 -4.46 -9.39
N ILE A 87 -4.35 -3.58 -8.59
CA ILE A 87 -4.30 -3.65 -7.13
C ILE A 87 -4.89 -4.97 -6.60
N ALA A 88 -6.06 -5.39 -7.12
CA ALA A 88 -6.68 -6.66 -6.74
C ALA A 88 -5.80 -7.88 -7.06
N ARG A 89 -4.91 -7.76 -8.03
CA ARG A 89 -3.90 -8.75 -8.44
C ARG A 89 -2.55 -8.57 -7.76
N LEU A 90 -2.46 -7.77 -6.72
CA LEU A 90 -1.21 -7.54 -5.97
C LEU A 90 -0.06 -6.94 -6.82
N GLU A 91 -0.39 -6.32 -7.96
CA GLU A 91 0.62 -5.68 -8.84
C GLU A 91 1.15 -4.37 -8.24
N GLU A 92 0.35 -3.69 -7.41
CA GLU A 92 0.70 -2.50 -6.64
C GLU A 92 0.60 -2.75 -5.12
N SER A 93 1.38 -2.01 -4.33
CA SER A 93 1.43 -2.06 -2.85
C SER A 93 0.21 -1.37 -2.20
N LEU A 94 -0.97 -1.50 -2.77
CA LEU A 94 -2.17 -0.74 -2.42
C LEU A 94 -3.39 -1.63 -2.16
N ALA A 95 -3.18 -2.91 -1.83
CA ALA A 95 -4.28 -3.86 -1.57
C ALA A 95 -5.38 -3.36 -0.62
N PRO A 96 -5.09 -2.53 0.41
CA PRO A 96 -6.13 -1.94 1.26
C PRO A 96 -7.20 -1.11 0.52
N LEU A 97 -6.87 -0.54 -0.66
CA LEU A 97 -7.83 0.22 -1.47
C LEU A 97 -8.99 -0.64 -2.00
N VAL A 98 -8.77 -1.95 -2.07
CA VAL A 98 -9.80 -2.91 -2.50
C VAL A 98 -10.24 -3.79 -1.32
N GLY A 99 -9.28 -4.30 -0.54
CA GLY A 99 -9.55 -5.29 0.50
C GLY A 99 -10.15 -4.72 1.79
N ASP A 100 -9.82 -3.47 2.13
CA ASP A 100 -10.30 -2.79 3.35
C ASP A 100 -11.21 -1.59 3.00
N ALA A 101 -11.85 -1.65 1.84
CA ALA A 101 -12.63 -0.58 1.28
C ALA A 101 -14.08 -0.57 1.77
N GLN A 102 -14.62 0.64 1.98
CA GLN A 102 -16.03 0.90 2.20
C GLN A 102 -16.60 1.71 1.03
N VAL A 103 -17.51 1.13 0.27
CA VAL A 103 -18.22 1.84 -0.80
C VAL A 103 -19.16 2.86 -0.18
N LEU A 104 -18.96 4.14 -0.49
CA LEU A 104 -19.78 5.27 -0.04
C LEU A 104 -20.90 5.59 -1.01
N TYR A 105 -20.64 5.41 -2.31
CA TYR A 105 -21.58 5.68 -3.39
C TYR A 105 -21.26 4.76 -4.59
N TYR A 106 -22.28 4.34 -5.31
CA TYR A 106 -22.16 3.66 -6.60
C TYR A 106 -23.16 4.23 -7.60
N GLY A 107 -22.77 4.33 -8.86
CA GLY A 107 -23.58 4.92 -9.91
C GLY A 107 -24.73 4.03 -10.35
N ASP A 108 -24.50 2.71 -10.40
CA ASP A 108 -25.50 1.68 -10.68
C ASP A 108 -25.07 0.33 -10.09
N GLU A 109 -25.99 -0.64 -10.07
CA GLU A 109 -25.75 -1.99 -9.54
C GLU A 109 -24.63 -2.75 -10.29
N GLY A 110 -24.38 -2.42 -11.55
CA GLY A 110 -23.30 -2.98 -12.35
C GLY A 110 -21.94 -2.54 -11.82
N ASP A 111 -21.81 -1.26 -11.46
CA ASP A 111 -20.59 -0.70 -10.87
C ASP A 111 -20.29 -1.36 -9.50
N LEU A 112 -21.30 -1.49 -8.65
CA LEU A 112 -21.14 -2.17 -7.36
C LEU A 112 -20.76 -3.65 -7.55
N THR A 113 -21.43 -4.35 -8.45
CA THR A 113 -21.12 -5.76 -8.78
C THR A 113 -19.69 -5.92 -9.28
N ARG A 114 -19.23 -4.99 -10.13
CA ARG A 114 -17.86 -4.96 -10.64
C ARG A 114 -16.84 -4.77 -9.52
N PHE A 115 -17.09 -3.86 -8.59
CA PHE A 115 -16.21 -3.65 -7.44
C PHE A 115 -16.15 -4.88 -6.52
N ARG A 116 -17.30 -5.49 -6.22
CA ARG A 116 -17.37 -6.74 -5.43
C ARG A 116 -16.66 -7.91 -6.12
N ALA A 117 -16.57 -7.90 -7.45
CA ALA A 117 -15.76 -8.87 -8.19
C ALA A 117 -14.26 -8.67 -7.94
N LEU A 118 -13.77 -7.43 -7.87
CA LEU A 118 -12.36 -7.13 -7.54
C LEU A 118 -12.01 -7.56 -6.11
N GLU A 119 -12.90 -7.35 -5.14
CA GLU A 119 -12.68 -7.85 -3.77
C GLU A 119 -12.59 -9.37 -3.71
N ARG A 120 -13.38 -10.08 -4.53
CA ARG A 120 -13.29 -11.55 -4.64
C ARG A 120 -12.00 -11.98 -5.34
N GLU A 121 -11.61 -11.28 -6.41
CA GLU A 121 -10.35 -11.52 -7.14
C GLU A 121 -9.15 -11.38 -6.19
N LEU A 122 -9.08 -10.31 -5.40
CA LEU A 122 -8.03 -10.12 -4.38
C LEU A 122 -7.98 -11.29 -3.38
N ARG A 123 -9.13 -11.68 -2.83
CA ARG A 123 -9.19 -12.82 -1.90
C ARG A 123 -8.73 -14.13 -2.55
N GLN A 124 -9.09 -14.37 -3.80
CA GLN A 124 -8.64 -15.55 -4.55
C GLN A 124 -7.13 -15.53 -4.79
N CYS A 125 -6.58 -14.38 -5.18
CA CYS A 125 -5.13 -14.22 -5.33
C CYS A 125 -4.38 -14.51 -4.02
N LEU A 126 -4.88 -14.03 -2.89
CA LEU A 126 -4.27 -14.26 -1.57
C LEU A 126 -4.41 -15.71 -1.09
N GLN A 127 -5.41 -16.46 -1.56
CA GLN A 127 -5.59 -17.89 -1.25
C GLN A 127 -4.78 -18.81 -2.16
N ASP A 128 -4.34 -18.32 -3.31
CA ASP A 128 -3.49 -19.07 -4.24
C ASP A 128 -2.02 -18.94 -3.83
N SER A 129 -1.49 -19.95 -3.15
CA SER A 129 -0.12 -19.95 -2.66
C SER A 129 0.94 -19.89 -3.77
N ALA A 130 0.65 -20.43 -4.95
CA ALA A 130 1.56 -20.37 -6.10
C ALA A 130 1.61 -18.96 -6.66
N TYR A 131 0.45 -18.30 -6.80
CA TYR A 131 0.36 -16.91 -7.22
C TYR A 131 1.02 -15.97 -6.21
N CYS A 132 0.72 -16.14 -4.92
CA CYS A 132 1.36 -15.35 -3.84
C CYS A 132 2.88 -15.46 -3.87
N ARG A 133 3.40 -16.68 -4.12
CA ARG A 133 4.84 -16.89 -4.25
C ARG A 133 5.42 -16.19 -5.47
N GLU A 134 4.76 -16.23 -6.62
CA GLU A 134 5.17 -15.49 -7.83
C GLU A 134 5.22 -13.98 -7.54
N MET A 135 4.22 -13.44 -6.87
CA MET A 135 4.19 -12.02 -6.51
C MET A 135 5.26 -11.66 -5.48
N ALA A 136 5.54 -12.53 -4.51
CA ALA A 136 6.65 -12.36 -3.58
C ALA A 136 8.01 -12.33 -4.28
N GLU A 137 8.21 -13.18 -5.29
CA GLU A 137 9.43 -13.17 -6.11
C GLU A 137 9.57 -11.86 -6.91
N LYS A 138 8.48 -11.32 -7.46
CA LYS A 138 8.50 -10.02 -8.13
C LYS A 138 8.91 -8.89 -7.16
N ARG A 139 8.41 -8.91 -5.92
CA ARG A 139 8.83 -7.96 -4.87
C ARG A 139 10.29 -8.14 -4.49
N PHE A 140 10.76 -9.37 -4.38
CA PHE A 140 12.18 -9.65 -4.13
C PHE A 140 13.09 -9.09 -5.23
N PHE A 141 12.72 -9.22 -6.51
CA PHE A 141 13.49 -8.62 -7.60
C PHE A 141 13.50 -7.09 -7.54
N ARG A 142 12.38 -6.45 -7.24
CA ARG A 142 12.33 -4.99 -7.03
C ARG A 142 13.20 -4.55 -5.85
N ALA A 143 13.17 -5.27 -4.73
CA ALA A 143 14.08 -5.01 -3.61
C ALA A 143 15.56 -5.13 -4.04
N GLY A 144 15.88 -6.05 -4.96
CA GLY A 144 17.20 -6.19 -5.56
C GLY A 144 17.62 -4.99 -6.43
N GLU A 145 16.68 -4.37 -7.14
CA GLU A 145 16.94 -3.13 -7.88
C GLU A 145 17.30 -1.99 -6.94
N GLU A 146 16.59 -1.85 -5.83
CA GLU A 146 16.89 -0.84 -4.80
C GLU A 146 18.22 -1.14 -4.10
N TRP A 147 18.59 -2.41 -3.94
CA TRP A 147 19.92 -2.79 -3.46
C TRP A 147 21.05 -2.24 -4.35
N GLY A 148 20.87 -2.28 -5.67
CA GLY A 148 21.82 -1.65 -6.60
C GLY A 148 21.98 -0.14 -6.37
N ARG A 149 20.87 0.56 -6.13
CA ARG A 149 20.86 2.02 -5.82
C ARG A 149 21.46 2.33 -4.45
N LEU A 150 21.27 1.46 -3.47
CA LEU A 150 21.85 1.61 -2.13
C LEU A 150 23.36 1.61 -2.12
N LYS A 151 24.00 0.94 -3.09
CA LYS A 151 25.48 0.91 -3.24
C LYS A 151 26.07 2.24 -3.70
N THR A 152 25.27 3.15 -4.22
CA THR A 152 25.71 4.41 -4.83
C THR A 152 25.13 5.62 -4.11
N GLY A 153 25.78 6.76 -4.20
CA GLY A 153 25.29 8.00 -3.62
C GLY A 153 25.68 8.24 -2.16
N ASP A 154 25.19 9.34 -1.63
CA ASP A 154 25.37 9.76 -0.24
C ASP A 154 24.47 8.97 0.72
N LEU A 155 24.66 9.16 2.03
CA LEU A 155 23.89 8.46 3.05
C LEU A 155 22.38 8.75 2.96
N CYS A 156 21.96 9.95 2.54
CA CYS A 156 20.55 10.28 2.39
C CYS A 156 19.90 9.47 1.26
N SER A 157 20.56 9.44 0.09
CA SER A 157 20.11 8.65 -1.08
C SER A 157 20.06 7.16 -0.76
N ARG A 158 21.08 6.64 -0.05
CA ARG A 158 21.11 5.24 0.40
C ARG A 158 19.97 4.91 1.36
N ARG A 159 19.62 5.80 2.28
CA ARG A 159 18.46 5.59 3.21
C ARG A 159 17.13 5.56 2.48
N LEU A 160 16.96 6.38 1.44
CA LEU A 160 15.74 6.32 0.60
C LEU A 160 15.65 4.98 -0.14
N ALA A 161 16.72 4.53 -0.77
CA ALA A 161 16.77 3.23 -1.44
C ALA A 161 16.51 2.08 -0.45
N ALA A 162 17.13 2.12 0.74
CA ALA A 162 16.88 1.13 1.79
C ALA A 162 15.41 1.11 2.23
N GLY A 163 14.75 2.27 2.36
CA GLY A 163 13.33 2.34 2.69
C GLY A 163 12.46 1.61 1.66
N LEU A 164 12.70 1.80 0.37
CA LEU A 164 11.99 1.11 -0.72
C LEU A 164 12.30 -0.40 -0.72
N LEU A 165 13.57 -0.77 -0.54
CA LEU A 165 13.98 -2.17 -0.41
C LEU A 165 13.25 -2.87 0.74
N LEU A 166 13.21 -2.25 1.92
CA LEU A 166 12.52 -2.80 3.09
C LEU A 166 11.02 -2.96 2.87
N MET A 167 10.39 -2.02 2.16
CA MET A 167 8.96 -2.13 1.79
C MET A 167 8.71 -3.32 0.89
N ASP A 168 9.43 -3.45 -0.22
CA ASP A 168 9.27 -4.56 -1.16
C ASP A 168 9.59 -5.91 -0.49
N ALA A 169 10.66 -5.98 0.33
CA ALA A 169 11.01 -7.18 1.09
C ALA A 169 9.92 -7.59 2.10
N ALA A 170 9.33 -6.62 2.80
CA ALA A 170 8.22 -6.87 3.73
C ALA A 170 6.99 -7.38 3.00
N GLU A 171 6.64 -6.80 1.85
CA GLU A 171 5.51 -7.27 1.03
C GLU A 171 5.72 -8.69 0.49
N ALA A 172 6.95 -9.04 0.11
CA ALA A 172 7.26 -10.42 -0.28
C ALA A 172 6.92 -11.40 0.84
N VAL A 173 7.27 -11.06 2.09
CA VAL A 173 6.92 -11.89 3.26
C VAL A 173 5.41 -11.93 3.46
N ALA A 174 4.71 -10.80 3.35
CA ALA A 174 3.25 -10.75 3.49
C ALA A 174 2.54 -11.63 2.44
N PHE A 175 2.96 -11.58 1.18
CA PHE A 175 2.37 -12.38 0.11
C PHE A 175 2.55 -13.88 0.34
N VAL A 176 3.73 -14.36 0.73
CA VAL A 176 3.91 -15.77 1.08
C VAL A 176 3.00 -16.22 2.24
N ASN A 177 2.65 -15.30 3.13
CA ASN A 177 1.67 -15.54 4.20
C ASN A 177 0.19 -15.37 3.74
N GLY A 178 -0.07 -15.14 2.45
CA GLY A 178 -1.42 -14.95 1.91
C GLY A 178 -2.12 -13.70 2.43
N THR A 179 -1.36 -12.64 2.71
CA THR A 179 -1.88 -11.40 3.31
C THR A 179 -1.21 -10.16 2.72
N TYR A 180 -1.64 -8.99 3.16
CA TYR A 180 -1.06 -7.68 2.86
C TYR A 180 -1.08 -6.78 4.11
N PHE A 181 -0.40 -5.64 4.08
CA PHE A 181 -0.38 -4.70 5.19
C PHE A 181 -1.62 -3.81 5.20
N HIS A 182 -2.56 -4.06 6.09
CA HIS A 182 -3.82 -3.32 6.23
C HIS A 182 -3.65 -1.84 6.61
N ARG A 183 -2.51 -1.49 7.24
CA ARG A 183 -2.18 -0.15 7.71
C ARG A 183 -1.05 0.52 6.94
N GLY A 184 -0.68 -0.05 5.79
CA GLY A 184 0.49 0.37 5.03
C GLY A 184 1.76 0.35 5.89
N LEU A 185 2.55 1.42 5.86
CA LEU A 185 3.78 1.54 6.66
C LEU A 185 3.53 1.66 8.18
N LYS A 186 2.32 2.10 8.58
CA LYS A 186 1.98 2.27 10.00
C LYS A 186 1.83 0.90 10.68
N GLY A 187 2.79 0.54 11.51
CA GLY A 187 2.78 -0.73 12.23
C GLY A 187 3.31 -1.93 11.43
N GLN A 188 3.87 -1.73 10.24
CA GLN A 188 4.39 -2.80 9.38
C GLN A 188 5.33 -3.76 10.11
N TYR A 189 6.24 -3.27 10.95
CA TYR A 189 7.13 -4.13 11.74
C TYR A 189 6.37 -5.03 12.73
N GLY A 190 5.35 -4.50 13.41
CA GLY A 190 4.50 -5.29 14.31
C GLY A 190 3.68 -6.34 13.54
N ASP A 191 3.18 -5.97 12.36
CA ASP A 191 2.45 -6.90 11.50
C ASP A 191 3.38 -8.02 11.00
N LEU A 192 4.64 -7.71 10.62
CA LEU A 192 5.66 -8.71 10.27
C LEU A 192 5.96 -9.68 11.43
N GLN A 193 6.05 -9.18 12.68
CA GLN A 193 6.28 -10.03 13.85
C GLN A 193 5.12 -10.99 14.12
N ALA A 194 3.91 -10.66 13.69
CA ALA A 194 2.71 -11.48 13.86
C ALA A 194 2.49 -12.49 12.73
N MET A 195 3.28 -12.45 11.65
CA MET A 195 3.17 -13.38 10.54
C MET A 195 3.57 -14.80 10.94
N ALA A 196 2.85 -15.78 10.42
CA ALA A 196 3.09 -17.20 10.73
C ALA A 196 4.45 -17.69 10.21
N GLN A 197 4.93 -17.12 9.11
CA GLN A 197 6.18 -17.51 8.45
C GLN A 197 7.02 -16.27 8.12
N THR A 198 8.28 -16.27 8.54
CA THR A 198 9.26 -15.24 8.19
C THR A 198 10.61 -15.90 7.91
N PRO A 199 11.43 -15.36 6.99
CA PRO A 199 12.80 -15.86 6.79
C PRO A 199 13.61 -15.79 8.08
N GLU A 200 14.52 -16.73 8.28
CA GLU A 200 15.42 -16.74 9.44
C GLU A 200 16.24 -15.45 9.49
N GLY A 201 16.27 -14.79 10.65
CA GLY A 201 17.00 -13.54 10.86
C GLY A 201 16.36 -12.28 10.25
N PHE A 202 15.32 -12.40 9.40
CA PHE A 202 14.71 -11.30 8.65
C PHE A 202 14.31 -10.12 9.54
N LEU A 203 13.59 -10.36 10.62
CA LEU A 203 13.13 -9.31 11.54
C LEU A 203 14.29 -8.59 12.23
N THR A 204 15.38 -9.31 12.51
CA THR A 204 16.60 -8.73 13.07
C THR A 204 17.26 -7.81 12.07
N PHE A 205 17.47 -8.26 10.83
CA PHE A 205 18.09 -7.47 9.77
C PHE A 205 17.22 -6.27 9.37
N TYR A 206 15.91 -6.45 9.30
CA TYR A 206 14.96 -5.37 9.05
C TYR A 206 15.07 -4.24 10.09
N ARG A 207 15.11 -4.59 11.37
CA ARG A 207 15.30 -3.61 12.45
C ARG A 207 16.69 -2.96 12.41
N GLN A 208 17.74 -3.73 12.15
CA GLN A 208 19.11 -3.21 12.02
C GLN A 208 19.21 -2.19 10.88
N ALA A 209 18.59 -2.46 9.73
CA ALA A 209 18.56 -1.51 8.61
C ALA A 209 17.86 -0.18 8.97
N ILE A 210 16.72 -0.24 9.67
CA ILE A 210 16.01 0.98 10.14
C ILE A 210 16.86 1.77 11.14
N GLN A 211 17.62 1.10 12.01
CA GLN A 211 18.41 1.70 13.09
C GLN A 211 19.85 2.05 12.69
N ALA A 212 20.27 1.73 11.45
CA ALA A 212 21.64 1.93 11.00
C ALA A 212 22.09 3.38 11.13
N GLY A 213 23.20 3.60 11.83
CA GLY A 213 23.78 4.93 12.06
C GLY A 213 24.59 5.46 10.88
N ASP A 214 25.14 4.58 10.06
CA ASP A 214 26.02 4.89 8.94
C ASP A 214 25.72 4.04 7.69
N ALA A 215 26.42 4.34 6.60
CA ALA A 215 26.19 3.70 5.31
C ALA A 215 26.62 2.23 5.29
N GLN A 216 27.66 1.88 6.03
CA GLN A 216 28.18 0.51 6.07
C GLN A 216 27.22 -0.41 6.82
N ALA A 217 26.79 -0.01 8.02
CA ALA A 217 25.81 -0.76 8.81
C ALA A 217 24.46 -0.94 8.07
N LEU A 218 24.04 0.12 7.33
CA LEU A 218 22.84 0.06 6.50
C LEU A 218 22.99 -0.97 5.36
N GLU A 219 24.12 -0.94 4.67
CA GLU A 219 24.42 -1.86 3.59
C GLU A 219 24.47 -3.32 4.08
N GLU A 220 25.23 -3.58 5.14
CA GLU A 220 25.34 -4.92 5.73
C GLU A 220 23.99 -5.49 6.16
N ALA A 221 23.14 -4.68 6.81
CA ALA A 221 21.82 -5.11 7.23
C ALA A 221 20.88 -5.41 6.06
N CYS A 222 20.87 -4.57 5.03
CA CYS A 222 20.07 -4.79 3.81
C CYS A 222 20.57 -6.01 3.01
N GLU A 223 21.89 -6.23 2.96
CA GLU A 223 22.48 -7.40 2.33
C GLU A 223 22.05 -8.70 3.00
N ALA A 224 22.17 -8.75 4.33
CA ALA A 224 21.76 -9.90 5.11
C ALA A 224 20.24 -10.18 4.99
N LEU A 225 19.43 -9.13 4.96
CA LEU A 225 17.98 -9.24 4.77
C LEU A 225 17.63 -9.83 3.40
N LEU A 226 18.24 -9.33 2.32
CA LEU A 226 18.02 -9.87 0.96
C LEU A 226 18.51 -11.31 0.83
N ALA A 227 19.63 -11.65 1.44
CA ALA A 227 20.15 -13.03 1.45
C ALA A 227 19.18 -13.97 2.17
N ALA A 228 18.66 -13.58 3.33
CA ALA A 228 17.67 -14.35 4.08
C ALA A 228 16.38 -14.55 3.27
N LEU A 229 15.87 -13.49 2.65
CA LEU A 229 14.67 -13.54 1.81
C LEU A 229 14.87 -14.41 0.57
N GLY A 230 16.00 -14.25 -0.13
CA GLY A 230 16.34 -15.06 -1.31
C GLY A 230 16.44 -16.54 -0.99
N ASN A 231 17.16 -16.91 0.08
CA ASN A 231 17.26 -18.30 0.53
C ASN A 231 15.87 -18.88 0.86
N TRP A 232 15.02 -18.13 1.53
CA TRP A 232 13.67 -18.56 1.87
C TRP A 232 12.77 -18.76 0.63
N LEU A 233 12.91 -17.89 -0.38
CA LEU A 233 12.23 -18.02 -1.67
C LEU A 233 12.89 -19.05 -2.62
N GLY A 234 14.05 -19.62 -2.26
CA GLY A 234 14.82 -20.50 -3.16
C GLY A 234 15.32 -19.77 -4.40
N ARG A 235 15.67 -18.49 -4.28
CA ARG A 235 16.18 -17.64 -5.34
C ARG A 235 17.56 -17.11 -4.99
N GLU A 236 18.45 -17.03 -5.98
CA GLU A 236 19.71 -16.34 -5.82
C GLU A 236 19.44 -14.83 -5.67
N ARG A 237 20.30 -14.16 -4.90
CA ARG A 237 20.23 -12.71 -4.73
C ARG A 237 20.37 -12.05 -6.11
N PRO A 238 19.49 -11.06 -6.45
CA PRO A 238 19.66 -10.29 -7.68
C PRO A 238 21.02 -9.61 -7.70
N ALA A 239 21.78 -9.80 -8.79
CA ALA A 239 23.01 -9.04 -8.98
C ALA A 239 22.67 -7.55 -9.14
N PRO A 240 23.43 -6.61 -8.55
CA PRO A 240 23.23 -5.19 -8.80
C PRO A 240 23.36 -4.93 -10.30
N ALA A 241 22.43 -4.15 -10.85
CA ALA A 241 22.53 -3.72 -12.24
C ALA A 241 23.89 -3.04 -12.47
N PRO A 242 24.58 -3.29 -13.60
CA PRO A 242 25.83 -2.63 -13.89
C PRO A 242 25.60 -1.11 -13.88
N VAL A 243 26.38 -0.40 -13.07
CA VAL A 243 26.36 1.07 -13.04
C VAL A 243 26.78 1.55 -14.41
N GLN A 244 25.84 2.08 -15.21
CA GLN A 244 26.20 2.81 -16.41
C GLN A 244 26.99 4.04 -15.97
N GLN A 245 28.30 4.01 -16.20
CA GLN A 245 29.14 5.19 -16.05
C GLN A 245 28.66 6.23 -17.07
N ALA A 246 28.11 7.35 -16.56
CA ALA A 246 27.74 8.51 -17.36
C ALA A 246 28.95 9.33 -17.73
#